data_8186de0436230146bd462f46e4678133
#
_entry.id   8186de0436230146bd462f46e4678133
#
_cell.length_a   1.000
_cell.length_b   1.000
_cell.length_c   1.000
_cell.angle_alpha   90.00
_cell.angle_beta   90.00
_cell.angle_gamma   90.00
#
_symmetry.space_group_name_H-M   'P 1'
#
loop_
_entity.id
_entity.type
_entity.pdbx_description
1 polymer ?
#
loop_
_entity_poly.entity_id
_entity_poly.type
_entity_poly.pdbx_seq_one_letter_code
_entity_poly.pdbx_strand_id
1 'polypeptide(L)'
;MRSLVSDAFRARGFEVASAESAPEALALADAFDPDLLVTDIDLRQRPNGVELATILRTRAPHIAILFLSNLSREAASAQAQSTVAGASFVNKAAVESVDELVDAAEAVLADRPVSRDLAASDAQARLLRLTAAQLETTRLLAAGLSNAEIARRRGVSVRAVEKSVERVFAALGLGGERTTPRVAAATLYTTTFGDPTSGL
;
A
#
# COMPACT_ATOMS: atom_id res chain seq x y z
N MET A 1 -7.70 12.44 8.37
CA MET A 1 -6.74 11.36 8.62
C MET A 1 -5.50 11.88 9.37
N ARG A 2 -4.77 12.90 8.88
CA ARG A 2 -3.56 13.46 9.54
C ARG A 2 -3.81 13.87 11.00
N SER A 3 -4.87 14.64 11.29
CA SER A 3 -5.23 15.04 12.64
C SER A 3 -5.42 13.84 13.57
N LEU A 4 -6.22 12.85 13.15
CA LEU A 4 -6.48 11.63 13.93
C LEU A 4 -5.19 10.86 14.25
N VAL A 5 -4.30 10.73 13.27
CA VAL A 5 -2.98 10.10 13.47
C VAL A 5 -2.15 10.90 14.48
N SER A 6 -2.06 12.23 14.29
CA SER A 6 -1.31 13.10 15.22
C SER A 6 -1.84 13.02 16.65
N ASP A 7 -3.17 12.97 16.83
CA ASP A 7 -3.79 12.89 18.16
C ASP A 7 -3.52 11.55 18.83
N ALA A 8 -3.52 10.44 18.08
CA ALA A 8 -3.18 9.12 18.61
C ALA A 8 -1.71 9.03 19.05
N PHE A 9 -0.78 9.58 18.25
CA PHE A 9 0.63 9.64 18.66
C PHE A 9 0.82 10.47 19.93
N ARG A 10 0.17 11.65 20.04
CA ARG A 10 0.21 12.48 21.24
C ARG A 10 -0.38 11.76 22.46
N ALA A 11 -1.48 11.02 22.29
CA ALA A 11 -2.10 10.23 23.36
C ALA A 11 -1.17 9.15 23.93
N ARG A 12 -0.21 8.66 23.13
CA ARG A 12 0.84 7.71 23.54
C ARG A 12 2.12 8.39 24.02
N GLY A 13 2.10 9.73 24.19
CA GLY A 13 3.23 10.49 24.74
C GLY A 13 4.28 10.95 23.74
N PHE A 14 4.01 10.83 22.43
CA PHE A 14 4.91 11.37 21.41
C PHE A 14 4.76 12.89 21.29
N GLU A 15 5.87 13.58 21.11
CA GLU A 15 5.85 14.93 20.59
C GLU A 15 5.67 14.88 19.07
N VAL A 16 4.70 15.61 18.54
CA VAL A 16 4.29 15.47 17.14
C VAL A 16 4.24 16.82 16.43
N ALA A 17 5.08 16.97 15.40
CA ALA A 17 4.96 17.99 14.39
C ALA A 17 4.26 17.40 13.15
N SER A 18 3.35 18.14 12.53
CA SER A 18 2.65 17.69 11.31
C SER A 18 2.77 18.72 10.21
N ALA A 19 3.02 18.26 8.98
CA ALA A 19 3.16 19.05 7.78
C ALA A 19 2.14 18.66 6.71
N GLU A 20 1.74 19.62 5.87
CA GLU A 20 0.84 19.39 4.74
C GLU A 20 1.59 19.11 3.43
N SER A 21 2.89 19.39 3.42
CA SER A 21 3.74 19.24 2.25
C SER A 21 5.17 18.85 2.64
N ALA A 22 5.92 18.28 1.70
CA ALA A 22 7.30 17.96 1.92
C ALA A 22 8.19 19.21 2.19
N PRO A 23 8.03 20.36 1.52
CA PRO A 23 8.76 21.57 1.88
C PRO A 23 8.49 22.05 3.32
N GLU A 24 7.25 21.99 3.79
CA GLU A 24 6.90 22.31 5.17
C GLU A 24 7.52 21.33 6.17
N ALA A 25 7.48 20.02 5.85
CA ALA A 25 8.11 18.99 6.67
C ALA A 25 9.62 19.21 6.81
N LEU A 26 10.29 19.59 5.72
CA LEU A 26 11.72 19.91 5.73
C LEU A 26 12.04 21.12 6.61
N ALA A 27 11.20 22.18 6.54
CA ALA A 27 11.37 23.37 7.37
C ALA A 27 11.14 23.09 8.86
N LEU A 28 10.16 22.23 9.17
CA LEU A 28 9.88 21.83 10.56
C LEU A 28 10.97 20.92 11.13
N ALA A 29 11.51 20.02 10.32
CA ALA A 29 12.50 19.03 10.75
C ALA A 29 13.78 19.66 11.29
N ASP A 30 14.22 20.78 10.70
CA ASP A 30 15.45 21.48 11.13
C ASP A 30 15.32 22.04 12.57
N ALA A 31 14.11 22.39 13.01
CA ALA A 31 13.87 22.94 14.36
C ALA A 31 13.37 21.86 15.35
N PHE A 32 12.71 20.82 14.83
CA PHE A 32 12.05 19.79 15.64
C PHE A 32 12.98 18.61 15.95
N ASP A 33 13.99 18.36 15.10
CA ASP A 33 14.95 17.25 15.18
C ASP A 33 14.26 15.89 15.42
N PRO A 34 13.46 15.40 14.48
CA PRO A 34 12.60 14.24 14.69
C PRO A 34 13.39 12.92 14.71
N ASP A 35 13.05 12.04 15.64
CA ASP A 35 13.53 10.65 15.67
C ASP A 35 12.83 9.76 14.64
N LEU A 36 11.60 10.13 14.21
CA LEU A 36 10.78 9.35 13.29
C LEU A 36 10.08 10.24 12.26
N LEU A 37 10.17 9.86 11.00
CA LEU A 37 9.32 10.37 9.92
C LEU A 37 8.24 9.33 9.60
N VAL A 38 6.96 9.73 9.71
CA VAL A 38 5.82 8.97 9.17
C VAL A 38 5.29 9.71 7.95
N THR A 39 5.35 9.12 6.78
CA THR A 39 4.94 9.77 5.54
C THR A 39 4.28 8.82 4.55
N ASP A 40 3.39 9.35 3.72
CA ASP A 40 2.93 8.63 2.52
C ASP A 40 4.08 8.55 1.51
N ILE A 41 4.16 7.46 0.75
CA ILE A 41 5.09 7.33 -0.38
C ILE A 41 4.74 8.35 -1.46
N ASP A 42 3.43 8.49 -1.76
CA ASP A 42 2.93 9.41 -2.79
C ASP A 42 2.25 10.63 -2.16
N LEU A 43 2.97 11.73 -2.07
CA LEU A 43 2.46 13.00 -1.58
C LEU A 43 1.74 13.84 -2.67
N ARG A 44 1.53 13.28 -3.88
CA ARG A 44 0.92 13.97 -5.04
C ARG A 44 1.64 15.25 -5.50
N GLN A 45 2.74 15.62 -4.85
CA GLN A 45 3.56 16.79 -5.13
C GLN A 45 5.03 16.43 -4.96
N ARG A 46 5.92 17.16 -5.59
CA ARG A 46 7.36 17.01 -5.37
C ARG A 46 7.87 18.01 -4.32
N PRO A 47 8.80 17.61 -3.46
CA PRO A 47 9.32 16.24 -3.28
C PRO A 47 8.22 15.26 -2.86
N ASN A 48 8.24 14.01 -3.39
CA ASN A 48 7.37 12.93 -2.90
C ASN A 48 7.89 12.38 -1.54
N GLY A 49 7.16 11.43 -0.93
CA GLY A 49 7.54 10.91 0.38
C GLY A 49 8.90 10.21 0.41
N VAL A 50 9.31 9.56 -0.69
CA VAL A 50 10.63 8.90 -0.80
C VAL A 50 11.74 9.95 -0.92
N GLU A 51 11.53 10.97 -1.75
CA GLU A 51 12.46 12.09 -1.90
C GLU A 51 12.62 12.86 -0.57
N LEU A 52 11.51 13.11 0.15
CA LEU A 52 11.51 13.71 1.48
C LEU A 52 12.33 12.88 2.48
N ALA A 53 12.06 11.58 2.56
CA ALA A 53 12.77 10.67 3.45
C ALA A 53 14.27 10.60 3.14
N THR A 54 14.65 10.61 1.86
CA THR A 54 16.04 10.63 1.41
C THR A 54 16.76 11.90 1.87
N ILE A 55 16.13 13.06 1.70
CA ILE A 55 16.67 14.35 2.12
C ILE A 55 16.85 14.38 3.64
N LEU A 56 15.82 13.98 4.40
CA LEU A 56 15.87 13.96 5.86
C LEU A 56 16.91 12.98 6.39
N ARG A 57 17.01 11.77 5.81
CA ARG A 57 18.04 10.79 6.18
C ARG A 57 19.47 11.30 5.92
N THR A 58 19.65 12.11 4.87
CA THR A 58 20.95 12.73 4.58
C THR A 58 21.32 13.78 5.62
N ARG A 59 20.33 14.56 6.13
CA ARG A 59 20.51 15.60 7.16
C ARG A 59 20.62 15.02 8.57
N ALA A 60 19.80 14.02 8.87
CA ALA A 60 19.67 13.34 10.16
C ALA A 60 19.79 11.82 9.95
N PRO A 61 20.99 11.23 9.92
CA PRO A 61 21.21 9.80 9.65
C PRO A 61 20.52 8.86 10.64
N HIS A 62 20.22 9.35 11.84
CA HIS A 62 19.54 8.61 12.93
C HIS A 62 18.04 8.48 12.72
N ILE A 63 17.42 9.33 11.87
CA ILE A 63 15.97 9.36 11.72
C ILE A 63 15.43 8.01 11.23
N ALA A 64 14.48 7.46 11.96
CA ALA A 64 13.73 6.29 11.53
C ALA A 64 12.67 6.71 10.48
N ILE A 65 12.43 5.85 9.49
CA ILE A 65 11.46 6.15 8.43
C ILE A 65 10.37 5.08 8.41
N LEU A 66 9.12 5.52 8.52
CA LEU A 66 7.93 4.69 8.38
C LEU A 66 7.07 5.20 7.22
N PHE A 67 7.06 4.45 6.14
CA PHE A 67 6.21 4.76 5.00
C PHE A 67 4.80 4.20 5.18
N LEU A 68 3.81 5.03 4.90
CA LEU A 68 2.43 4.63 4.71
C LEU A 68 2.17 4.46 3.21
N SER A 69 1.67 3.30 2.81
CA SER A 69 1.44 2.99 1.40
C SER A 69 0.08 2.32 1.20
N ASN A 70 -0.55 2.58 0.06
CA ASN A 70 -1.68 1.78 -0.42
C ASN A 70 -1.21 0.57 -1.24
N LEU A 71 0.09 0.47 -1.53
CA LEU A 71 0.70 -0.62 -2.27
C LEU A 71 1.10 -1.74 -1.31
N SER A 72 1.16 -2.97 -1.84
CA SER A 72 1.77 -4.07 -1.10
C SER A 72 3.24 -3.74 -0.77
N ARG A 73 3.77 -4.39 0.27
CA ARG A 73 5.15 -4.20 0.72
C ARG A 73 6.18 -4.40 -0.41
N GLU A 74 5.98 -5.41 -1.27
CA GLU A 74 6.89 -5.70 -2.38
C GLU A 74 6.87 -4.58 -3.43
N ALA A 75 5.70 -4.04 -3.75
CA ALA A 75 5.57 -2.94 -4.71
C ALA A 75 6.07 -1.62 -4.12
N ALA A 76 5.76 -1.33 -2.86
CA ALA A 76 6.28 -0.18 -2.11
C ALA A 76 7.80 -0.28 -1.91
N SER A 77 8.27 -1.49 -1.62
CA SER A 77 9.67 -1.84 -1.42
C SER A 77 10.49 -1.70 -2.71
N ALA A 78 10.01 -2.18 -3.84
CA ALA A 78 10.67 -2.00 -5.13
C ALA A 78 10.84 -0.51 -5.49
N GLN A 79 9.93 0.34 -5.08
CA GLN A 79 9.96 1.77 -5.34
C GLN A 79 10.84 2.56 -4.35
N ALA A 80 10.95 2.12 -3.10
CA ALA A 80 11.64 2.85 -2.03
C ALA A 80 12.88 2.15 -1.46
N GLN A 81 13.03 0.82 -1.52
CA GLN A 81 14.19 0.10 -0.98
C GLN A 81 15.48 0.38 -1.74
N SER A 82 15.41 0.75 -3.02
CA SER A 82 16.60 1.19 -3.76
C SER A 82 17.11 2.56 -3.30
N THR A 83 16.32 3.32 -2.52
CA THR A 83 16.59 4.73 -2.24
C THR A 83 16.76 5.03 -0.74
N VAL A 84 16.04 4.33 0.16
CA VAL A 84 16.10 4.59 1.62
C VAL A 84 16.33 3.29 2.38
N ALA A 85 17.61 2.96 2.62
CA ALA A 85 18.00 1.76 3.35
C ALA A 85 17.42 1.77 4.78
N GLY A 86 16.86 0.64 5.23
CA GLY A 86 16.34 0.49 6.59
C GLY A 86 14.99 1.19 6.86
N ALA A 87 14.29 1.67 5.84
CA ALA A 87 12.93 2.18 6.00
C ALA A 87 11.93 1.05 6.25
N SER A 88 10.95 1.32 7.10
CA SER A 88 9.82 0.42 7.38
C SER A 88 8.59 0.84 6.61
N PHE A 89 7.67 -0.12 6.38
CA PHE A 89 6.48 0.08 5.55
C PHE A 89 5.24 -0.44 6.27
N VAL A 90 4.17 0.35 6.23
CA VAL A 90 2.84 -0.02 6.71
C VAL A 90 1.84 0.18 5.59
N ASN A 91 1.06 -0.85 5.28
CA ASN A 91 -0.03 -0.75 4.32
C ASN A 91 -1.24 -0.07 4.99
N LYS A 92 -1.69 1.05 4.44
CA LYS A 92 -2.85 1.81 4.96
C LYS A 92 -4.15 0.98 4.98
N ALA A 93 -4.32 0.08 4.02
CA ALA A 93 -5.50 -0.77 3.94
C ALA A 93 -5.48 -1.94 4.95
N ALA A 94 -4.30 -2.24 5.53
CA ALA A 94 -4.13 -3.29 6.52
C ALA A 94 -4.14 -2.75 7.97
N VAL A 95 -4.19 -1.43 8.15
CA VAL A 95 -4.30 -0.77 9.45
C VAL A 95 -5.78 -0.71 9.82
N GLU A 96 -6.22 -1.54 10.73
CA GLU A 96 -7.61 -1.56 11.23
C GLU A 96 -7.86 -0.45 12.25
N SER A 97 -6.81 0.00 12.95
CA SER A 97 -6.87 1.08 13.92
C SER A 97 -5.64 1.99 13.87
N VAL A 98 -5.80 3.22 14.34
CA VAL A 98 -4.67 4.15 14.44
C VAL A 98 -3.66 3.69 15.50
N ASP A 99 -4.10 2.95 16.51
CA ASP A 99 -3.22 2.37 17.54
C ASP A 99 -2.20 1.40 16.95
N GLU A 100 -2.58 0.61 15.95
CA GLU A 100 -1.65 -0.28 15.24
C GLU A 100 -0.54 0.49 14.51
N LEU A 101 -0.86 1.68 14.00
CA LEU A 101 0.15 2.55 13.39
C LEU A 101 1.13 3.08 14.44
N VAL A 102 0.64 3.43 15.62
CA VAL A 102 1.50 3.88 16.73
C VAL A 102 2.38 2.73 17.22
N ASP A 103 1.83 1.52 17.39
CA ASP A 103 2.60 0.31 17.74
C ASP A 103 3.70 0.01 16.71
N ALA A 104 3.41 0.21 15.41
CA ALA A 104 4.40 0.04 14.36
C ALA A 104 5.52 1.09 14.46
N ALA A 105 5.18 2.33 14.77
CA ALA A 105 6.14 3.42 14.98
C ALA A 105 7.05 3.15 16.18
N GLU A 106 6.48 2.71 17.31
CA GLU A 106 7.24 2.33 18.50
C GLU A 106 8.24 1.19 18.21
N ALA A 107 7.81 0.21 17.44
CA ALA A 107 8.68 -0.90 17.06
C ALA A 107 9.82 -0.47 16.12
N VAL A 108 9.58 0.49 15.22
CA VAL A 108 10.62 1.08 14.36
C VAL A 108 11.65 1.85 15.19
N LEU A 109 11.19 2.67 16.13
CA LEU A 109 12.07 3.43 17.03
C LEU A 109 12.88 2.53 17.96
N ALA A 110 12.35 1.37 18.35
CA ALA A 110 13.07 0.39 19.17
C ALA A 110 14.08 -0.46 18.36
N ASP A 111 14.34 -0.10 17.08
CA ASP A 111 15.20 -0.86 16.14
C ASP A 111 14.81 -2.36 16.03
N ARG A 112 13.56 -2.65 16.39
CA ARG A 112 12.99 -3.97 16.17
C ARG A 112 12.45 -4.00 14.75
N PRO A 113 12.92 -4.93 13.89
CA PRO A 113 12.38 -5.01 12.55
C PRO A 113 10.87 -5.19 12.66
N VAL A 114 10.12 -4.19 12.22
CA VAL A 114 8.67 -4.29 12.08
C VAL A 114 8.41 -5.19 10.89
N SER A 115 8.63 -6.49 11.12
CA SER A 115 8.00 -7.56 10.36
C SER A 115 6.53 -7.69 10.82
N ARG A 116 5.81 -6.60 10.93
CA ARG A 116 4.39 -6.67 10.75
C ARG A 116 4.15 -6.59 9.25
N ASP A 117 4.23 -7.75 8.60
CA ASP A 117 3.12 -8.26 7.85
C ASP A 117 1.87 -8.13 8.76
N LEU A 118 1.34 -6.91 8.88
CA LEU A 118 -0.10 -6.73 8.95
C LEU A 118 -0.51 -7.35 7.62
N ALA A 119 -0.95 -8.58 7.69
CA ALA A 119 -1.10 -9.47 6.59
C ALA A 119 -1.69 -8.68 5.42
N ALA A 120 -0.91 -8.49 4.36
CA ALA A 120 -1.53 -8.46 3.07
C ALA A 120 -2.56 -9.57 3.17
N SER A 121 -3.86 -9.22 3.22
CA SER A 121 -4.87 -10.22 3.56
C SER A 121 -4.46 -11.44 2.76
N ASP A 122 -4.60 -12.64 3.29
CA ASP A 122 -4.13 -13.86 2.65
C ASP A 122 -4.52 -13.87 1.15
N ALA A 123 -5.60 -13.15 0.83
CA ALA A 123 -6.09 -12.81 -0.49
C ALA A 123 -5.18 -11.86 -1.29
N GLN A 124 -4.56 -10.86 -0.67
CA GLN A 124 -3.65 -9.92 -1.35
C GLN A 124 -2.32 -10.61 -1.68
N ALA A 125 -1.80 -11.44 -0.77
CA ALA A 125 -0.65 -12.28 -1.05
C ALA A 125 -0.92 -13.27 -2.19
N ARG A 126 -2.15 -13.83 -2.29
CA ARG A 126 -2.58 -14.68 -3.40
C ARG A 126 -2.71 -13.89 -4.71
N LEU A 127 -3.20 -12.66 -4.67
CA LEU A 127 -3.29 -11.78 -5.85
C LEU A 127 -1.92 -11.53 -6.47
N LEU A 128 -0.89 -11.31 -5.64
CA LEU A 128 0.49 -11.09 -6.09
C LEU A 128 1.16 -12.34 -6.65
N ARG A 129 0.63 -13.52 -6.34
CA ARG A 129 1.11 -14.82 -6.90
C ARG A 129 0.40 -15.22 -8.19
N LEU A 130 -0.57 -14.45 -8.64
CA LEU A 130 -1.24 -14.73 -9.91
C LEU A 130 -0.25 -14.64 -11.08
N THR A 131 -0.44 -15.52 -12.06
CA THR A 131 0.29 -15.40 -13.33
C THR A 131 -0.10 -14.11 -14.06
N ALA A 132 0.74 -13.61 -14.95
CA ALA A 132 0.45 -12.41 -15.74
C ALA A 132 -0.92 -12.49 -16.45
N ALA A 133 -1.28 -13.65 -16.98
CA ALA A 133 -2.57 -13.86 -17.64
C ALA A 133 -3.76 -13.85 -16.66
N GLN A 134 -3.58 -14.34 -15.44
CA GLN A 134 -4.59 -14.29 -14.39
C GLN A 134 -4.75 -12.87 -13.84
N LEU A 135 -3.64 -12.17 -13.62
CA LEU A 135 -3.65 -10.78 -13.15
C LEU A 135 -4.32 -9.88 -14.18
N GLU A 136 -4.04 -10.04 -15.46
CA GLU A 136 -4.72 -9.30 -16.54
C GLU A 136 -6.22 -9.60 -16.58
N THR A 137 -6.64 -10.87 -16.38
CA THR A 137 -8.06 -11.21 -16.24
C THR A 137 -8.69 -10.49 -15.05
N THR A 138 -8.00 -10.47 -13.91
CA THR A 138 -8.48 -9.78 -12.69
C THR A 138 -8.59 -8.28 -12.92
N ARG A 139 -7.64 -7.66 -13.61
CA ARG A 139 -7.67 -6.24 -13.99
C ARG A 139 -8.90 -5.90 -14.84
N LEU A 140 -9.17 -6.70 -15.86
CA LEU A 140 -10.33 -6.49 -16.73
C LEU A 140 -11.66 -6.71 -16.00
N LEU A 141 -11.72 -7.65 -15.04
CA LEU A 141 -12.86 -7.81 -14.14
C LEU A 141 -13.05 -6.57 -13.25
N ALA A 142 -11.97 -6.03 -12.70
CA ALA A 142 -11.98 -4.85 -11.85
C ALA A 142 -12.40 -3.59 -12.62
N ALA A 143 -12.06 -3.50 -13.91
CA ALA A 143 -12.54 -2.47 -14.82
C ALA A 143 -14.03 -2.61 -15.21
N GLY A 144 -14.73 -3.60 -14.67
CA GLY A 144 -16.18 -3.79 -14.88
C GLY A 144 -16.56 -4.52 -16.18
N LEU A 145 -15.58 -5.03 -16.95
CA LEU A 145 -15.87 -5.69 -18.23
C LEU A 145 -16.59 -7.03 -18.02
N SER A 146 -17.59 -7.31 -18.86
CA SER A 146 -18.24 -8.63 -18.95
C SER A 146 -17.30 -9.68 -19.55
N ASN A 147 -17.61 -10.97 -19.34
CA ASN A 147 -16.81 -12.06 -19.94
C ASN A 147 -16.76 -11.98 -21.47
N ALA A 148 -17.84 -11.50 -22.10
CA ALA A 148 -17.90 -11.31 -23.55
C ALA A 148 -16.98 -10.17 -24.03
N GLU A 149 -16.89 -9.07 -23.26
CA GLU A 149 -15.99 -7.95 -23.54
C GLU A 149 -14.53 -8.34 -23.34
N ILE A 150 -14.23 -9.08 -22.26
CA ILE A 150 -12.89 -9.63 -22.00
C ILE A 150 -12.48 -10.58 -23.14
N ALA A 151 -13.40 -11.44 -23.59
CA ALA A 151 -13.14 -12.36 -24.69
C ALA A 151 -12.78 -11.64 -26.00
N ARG A 152 -13.57 -10.63 -26.37
CA ARG A 152 -13.29 -9.77 -27.54
C ARG A 152 -11.92 -9.08 -27.43
N ARG A 153 -11.64 -8.49 -26.26
CA ARG A 153 -10.42 -7.74 -26.04
C ARG A 153 -9.16 -8.59 -26.06
N ARG A 154 -9.26 -9.83 -25.56
CA ARG A 154 -8.14 -10.79 -25.52
C ARG A 154 -8.05 -11.69 -26.75
N GLY A 155 -8.99 -11.60 -27.69
CA GLY A 155 -9.02 -12.45 -28.88
C GLY A 155 -9.23 -13.95 -28.57
N VAL A 156 -10.01 -14.27 -27.51
CA VAL A 156 -10.29 -15.64 -27.07
C VAL A 156 -11.79 -15.91 -26.99
N SER A 157 -12.20 -17.18 -26.83
CA SER A 157 -13.62 -17.51 -26.64
C SER A 157 -14.12 -17.11 -25.25
N VAL A 158 -15.43 -16.83 -25.14
CA VAL A 158 -16.09 -16.54 -23.84
C VAL A 158 -15.87 -17.69 -22.86
N ARG A 159 -15.96 -18.93 -23.32
CA ARG A 159 -15.71 -20.14 -22.51
C ARG A 159 -14.28 -20.20 -21.96
N ALA A 160 -13.30 -19.71 -22.72
CA ALA A 160 -11.92 -19.62 -22.23
C ALA A 160 -11.78 -18.56 -21.13
N VAL A 161 -12.51 -17.43 -21.24
CA VAL A 161 -12.56 -16.40 -20.19
C VAL A 161 -13.24 -16.95 -18.95
N GLU A 162 -14.38 -17.63 -19.06
CA GLU A 162 -15.09 -18.24 -17.92
C GLU A 162 -14.14 -19.15 -17.10
N LYS A 163 -13.44 -20.07 -17.80
CA LYS A 163 -12.43 -20.92 -17.14
C LYS A 163 -11.27 -20.12 -16.52
N SER A 164 -10.86 -19.01 -17.14
CA SER A 164 -9.82 -18.14 -16.59
C SER A 164 -10.30 -17.45 -15.32
N VAL A 165 -11.54 -16.96 -15.30
CA VAL A 165 -12.19 -16.32 -14.14
C VAL A 165 -12.35 -17.32 -12.98
N GLU A 166 -12.82 -18.55 -13.26
CA GLU A 166 -12.91 -19.62 -12.26
C GLU A 166 -11.56 -19.90 -11.62
N ARG A 167 -10.48 -20.00 -12.42
CA ARG A 167 -9.13 -20.20 -11.92
C ARG A 167 -8.62 -19.02 -11.08
N VAL A 168 -8.96 -17.79 -11.45
CA VAL A 168 -8.66 -16.59 -10.66
C VAL A 168 -9.35 -16.66 -9.31
N PHE A 169 -10.66 -16.95 -9.28
CA PHE A 169 -11.41 -17.05 -8.02
C PHE A 169 -10.87 -18.15 -7.12
N ALA A 170 -10.55 -19.31 -7.69
CA ALA A 170 -9.93 -20.41 -6.95
C ALA A 170 -8.54 -20.03 -6.40
N ALA A 171 -7.70 -19.40 -7.21
CA ALA A 171 -6.37 -18.96 -6.80
C ALA A 171 -6.42 -17.90 -5.70
N LEU A 172 -7.42 -17.00 -5.73
CA LEU A 172 -7.64 -15.98 -4.72
C LEU A 172 -8.37 -16.51 -3.47
N GLY A 173 -8.91 -17.74 -3.52
CA GLY A 173 -9.69 -18.32 -2.42
C GLY A 173 -11.04 -17.64 -2.22
N LEU A 174 -11.62 -17.08 -3.29
CA LEU A 174 -12.89 -16.37 -3.27
C LEU A 174 -14.06 -17.34 -3.47
N GLY A 175 -14.56 -17.93 -2.40
CA GLY A 175 -15.67 -18.91 -2.42
C GLY A 175 -16.64 -18.78 -1.25
N GLY A 176 -16.66 -17.63 -0.57
CA GLY A 176 -17.50 -17.42 0.61
C GLY A 176 -18.87 -16.80 0.31
N GLU A 177 -19.83 -17.05 1.19
CA GLU A 177 -21.25 -16.70 1.02
C GLU A 177 -21.61 -15.21 1.13
N ARG A 178 -20.69 -14.32 1.51
CA ARG A 178 -21.01 -12.92 1.87
C ARG A 178 -20.86 -11.91 0.74
N THR A 179 -20.10 -12.23 -0.30
CA THR A 179 -19.85 -11.31 -1.44
C THR A 179 -19.69 -12.13 -2.71
N THR A 180 -20.22 -11.64 -3.85
CA THR A 180 -19.98 -12.32 -5.11
C THR A 180 -18.49 -12.35 -5.43
N PRO A 181 -17.89 -13.49 -5.82
CA PRO A 181 -16.44 -13.62 -6.08
C PRO A 181 -15.91 -12.56 -7.04
N ARG A 182 -16.73 -12.13 -8.00
CA ARG A 182 -16.39 -11.08 -8.96
C ARG A 182 -16.15 -9.72 -8.29
N VAL A 183 -17.06 -9.32 -7.39
CA VAL A 183 -16.92 -8.06 -6.64
C VAL A 183 -15.73 -8.13 -5.71
N ALA A 184 -15.53 -9.25 -5.01
CA ALA A 184 -14.38 -9.43 -4.14
C ALA A 184 -13.04 -9.34 -4.90
N ALA A 185 -12.94 -9.98 -6.08
CA ALA A 185 -11.75 -9.90 -6.92
C ALA A 185 -11.50 -8.48 -7.44
N ALA A 186 -12.56 -7.76 -7.85
CA ALA A 186 -12.47 -6.38 -8.31
C ALA A 186 -12.00 -5.45 -7.17
N THR A 187 -12.62 -5.54 -5.99
CA THR A 187 -12.24 -4.78 -4.81
C THR A 187 -10.78 -5.06 -4.42
N LEU A 188 -10.40 -6.34 -4.36
CA LEU A 188 -9.03 -6.74 -4.03
C LEU A 188 -8.02 -6.14 -5.02
N TYR A 189 -8.32 -6.17 -6.33
CA TYR A 189 -7.46 -5.57 -7.34
C TYR A 189 -7.33 -4.06 -7.15
N THR A 190 -8.47 -3.34 -7.02
CA THR A 190 -8.47 -1.87 -6.90
C THR A 190 -7.83 -1.38 -5.61
N THR A 191 -7.98 -2.10 -4.50
CA THR A 191 -7.31 -1.76 -3.24
C THR A 191 -5.81 -2.01 -3.28
N THR A 192 -5.36 -2.97 -4.10
CA THR A 192 -3.93 -3.33 -4.21
C THR A 192 -3.20 -2.51 -5.26
N PHE A 193 -3.78 -2.32 -6.45
CA PHE A 193 -3.11 -1.71 -7.61
C PHE A 193 -3.68 -0.34 -8.03
N GLY A 194 -4.80 0.08 -7.45
CA GLY A 194 -5.47 1.33 -7.82
C GLY A 194 -6.40 1.17 -9.03
N ASP A 195 -6.55 2.24 -9.82
CA ASP A 195 -7.49 2.30 -10.94
C ASP A 195 -7.16 1.26 -12.04
N PRO A 196 -8.06 0.27 -12.28
CA PRO A 196 -7.82 -0.77 -13.29
C PRO A 196 -7.93 -0.26 -14.73
N THR A 197 -8.44 0.96 -14.94
CA THR A 197 -8.64 1.56 -16.26
C THR A 197 -7.39 2.29 -16.77
N SER A 198 -6.43 2.55 -15.92
CA SER A 198 -5.15 3.15 -16.28
C SER A 198 -4.41 2.25 -17.29
N GLY A 199 -4.41 2.63 -18.58
CA GLY A 199 -3.78 1.87 -19.66
C GLY A 199 -4.74 0.94 -20.46
N LEU A 200 -6.06 1.15 -20.37
CA LEU A 200 -7.06 0.54 -21.26
C LEU A 200 -7.19 1.27 -22.58
#